data_136cf360da0365f5f086130dd538a5de
#
_entry.id   136cf360da0365f5f086130dd538a5de
#
_cell.length_a   1.000
_cell.length_b   1.000
_cell.length_c   1.000
_cell.angle_alpha   90.00
_cell.angle_beta   90.00
_cell.angle_gamma   90.00
#
_symmetry.space_group_name_H-M   'P 1'
#
loop_
_entity.id
_entity.type
_entity.pdbx_description
1 polymer ?
#
loop_
_entity_poly.entity_id
_entity_poly.type
_entity_poly.pdbx_seq_one_letter_code
_entity_poly.pdbx_strand_id
1 'polypeptide(L)'
;MCSLTISQQRTFEMFLSSELRETICAVTPKFEENLKRAFQNEGFRRENLAEKKDRLHPLDDVLFTVGDNIIELRDLKLTKTPDFRISSLSADFSMLTLHVTINLGNLRVEGDYEANNKTLQYFFPIVHTGKVRITFENVIATGRIGMFIKEDSFIVEHYDLTYTPRDVTVLVLYKEESSDIRVENEISRQKVEDTIALTFWLELKDTLTNLLHRQLQAVIVEESLNELFGENDTELRTHANQLVLKANRLVDSLLCTAKSEIVSEGARILEAPHLSVIFKGRHPCQQQGLLEARDGYIQDLSTLSRCNNFSFYENEKEVIVYGCLNMREFKYGYEHYNGRHVKALVGGSIRGMIYRNKIFLKLSLSKSHEHCLTQLETIQFRSVNDIEVIVSGLGSLSWLARNVKTWMIGNLRNEVLIILENKIRNAFEYAIEITDCPAILID
;
A
#
# COMPACT_ATOMS: atom_id res chain seq x y z
N MET A 1 10.84 -5.16 35.59
CA MET A 1 10.19 -6.36 36.14
C MET A 1 9.25 -6.87 35.07
N CYS A 2 9.63 -7.96 34.38
CA CYS A 2 8.68 -8.72 33.54
C CYS A 2 7.66 -9.42 34.46
N SER A 3 6.72 -8.68 35.01
CA SER A 3 5.56 -9.26 35.66
C SER A 3 4.50 -9.52 34.62
N LEU A 4 4.66 -10.59 33.87
CA LEU A 4 3.54 -11.21 33.18
C LEU A 4 2.49 -11.56 34.23
N THR A 5 1.31 -10.97 34.14
CA THR A 5 0.20 -11.31 35.04
C THR A 5 -0.18 -12.79 34.82
N ILE A 6 -0.43 -13.51 35.88
CA ILE A 6 -0.66 -14.98 35.93
C ILE A 6 -1.81 -15.46 35.00
N SER A 7 -2.67 -14.56 34.51
CA SER A 7 -3.79 -14.92 33.62
C SER A 7 -3.40 -14.94 32.12
N GLN A 8 -2.33 -14.24 31.70
CA GLN A 8 -1.81 -14.26 30.32
C GLN A 8 -1.13 -15.58 29.95
N GLN A 9 -0.93 -16.46 30.92
CA GLN A 9 -0.03 -17.61 30.85
C GLN A 9 -0.66 -18.89 30.27
N ARG A 10 -1.93 -18.99 29.92
CA ARG A 10 -2.54 -20.34 29.84
C ARG A 10 -2.81 -20.94 28.47
N THR A 11 -2.71 -20.24 27.35
CA THR A 11 -3.08 -20.84 26.06
C THR A 11 -1.93 -21.03 25.07
N PHE A 12 -0.94 -20.16 25.05
CA PHE A 12 0.23 -20.26 24.13
C PHE A 12 1.57 -20.49 24.86
N GLU A 13 1.67 -20.15 26.14
CA GLU A 13 2.85 -20.37 26.96
C GLU A 13 3.24 -21.85 27.15
N MET A 14 2.36 -22.78 26.77
CA MET A 14 2.66 -24.23 26.91
C MET A 14 3.75 -24.72 25.91
N PHE A 15 4.14 -23.92 24.92
CA PHE A 15 5.08 -24.36 23.86
C PHE A 15 6.51 -23.84 24.03
N LEU A 16 6.71 -22.78 24.81
CA LEU A 16 8.05 -22.26 25.06
C LEU A 16 8.61 -22.89 26.35
N SER A 17 9.84 -23.42 26.29
CA SER A 17 10.54 -23.89 27.49
C SER A 17 10.74 -22.74 28.49
N SER A 18 10.94 -23.09 29.77
CA SER A 18 11.27 -22.10 30.81
C SER A 18 12.57 -21.37 30.49
N GLU A 19 13.53 -22.06 29.88
CA GLU A 19 14.83 -21.53 29.50
C GLU A 19 14.72 -20.49 28.37
N LEU A 20 13.95 -20.79 27.31
CA LEU A 20 13.72 -19.82 26.24
C LEU A 20 12.93 -18.60 26.75
N ARG A 21 11.98 -18.76 27.65
CA ARG A 21 11.26 -17.62 28.27
C ARG A 21 12.19 -16.70 29.05
N GLU A 22 13.09 -17.26 29.85
CA GLU A 22 14.08 -16.50 30.61
C GLU A 22 15.00 -15.74 29.63
N THR A 23 15.44 -16.41 28.55
CA THR A 23 16.26 -15.81 27.52
C THR A 23 15.51 -14.68 26.81
N ILE A 24 14.27 -14.86 26.41
CA ILE A 24 13.43 -13.80 25.82
C ILE A 24 13.33 -12.60 26.78
N CYS A 25 13.05 -12.82 28.05
CA CYS A 25 12.98 -11.73 29.04
C CYS A 25 14.30 -10.95 29.18
N ALA A 26 15.43 -11.64 29.09
CA ALA A 26 16.75 -11.01 29.17
C ALA A 26 17.14 -10.26 27.90
N VAL A 27 16.78 -10.80 26.73
CA VAL A 27 17.15 -10.28 25.40
C VAL A 27 16.28 -9.09 24.99
N THR A 28 14.99 -9.12 25.30
CA THR A 28 14.01 -8.11 24.86
C THR A 28 14.46 -6.67 25.15
N PRO A 29 14.86 -6.30 26.38
CA PRO A 29 15.30 -4.92 26.66
C PRO A 29 16.54 -4.50 25.87
N LYS A 30 17.50 -5.43 25.69
CA LYS A 30 18.72 -5.18 24.92
C LYS A 30 18.40 -4.94 23.45
N PHE A 31 17.57 -5.76 22.86
CA PHE A 31 17.12 -5.63 21.46
C PHE A 31 16.37 -4.30 21.24
N GLU A 32 15.42 -3.97 22.14
CA GLU A 32 14.69 -2.70 22.07
C GLU A 32 15.61 -1.48 22.16
N GLU A 33 16.62 -1.54 23.02
CA GLU A 33 17.58 -0.46 23.16
C GLU A 33 18.49 -0.33 21.93
N ASN A 34 18.95 -1.45 21.38
CA ASN A 34 19.73 -1.49 20.14
C ASN A 34 18.95 -0.86 18.99
N LEU A 35 17.70 -1.29 18.80
CA LEU A 35 16.84 -0.71 17.76
C LEU A 35 16.61 0.78 17.97
N LYS A 36 16.34 1.23 19.22
CA LYS A 36 16.18 2.66 19.52
C LYS A 36 17.43 3.46 19.16
N ARG A 37 18.63 2.94 19.50
CA ARG A 37 19.91 3.56 19.14
C ARG A 37 20.13 3.59 17.62
N ALA A 38 19.86 2.47 16.94
CA ALA A 38 20.04 2.36 15.51
C ALA A 38 19.11 3.33 14.76
N PHE A 39 17.86 3.46 15.17
CA PHE A 39 16.94 4.45 14.60
C PHE A 39 17.35 5.89 14.90
N GLN A 40 17.90 6.18 16.08
CA GLN A 40 18.31 7.53 16.44
C GLN A 40 19.63 7.95 15.76
N ASN A 41 20.56 7.00 15.63
CA ASN A 41 21.92 7.30 15.16
C ASN A 41 22.12 7.09 13.66
N GLU A 42 21.38 6.18 13.06
CA GLU A 42 21.68 5.63 11.73
C GLU A 42 20.51 5.67 10.76
N GLY A 43 19.29 5.95 11.21
CA GLY A 43 18.08 5.94 10.39
C GLY A 43 18.34 6.52 9.03
N PHE A 44 18.25 7.49 8.49
CA PHE A 44 18.64 7.99 7.17
C PHE A 44 20.13 8.30 6.97
N ARG A 45 20.99 8.15 8.00
CA ARG A 45 22.41 8.58 7.92
C ARG A 45 23.32 7.61 7.15
N ARG A 46 23.13 6.29 7.20
CA ARG A 46 24.04 5.34 6.52
C ARG A 46 24.04 5.43 5.01
N GLU A 47 22.90 5.67 4.38
CA GLU A 47 22.87 5.96 2.95
C GLU A 47 23.51 7.29 2.57
N ASN A 48 23.69 8.21 3.55
CA ASN A 48 24.17 9.57 3.34
C ASN A 48 25.67 9.75 3.59
N LEU A 49 26.38 8.82 4.24
CA LEU A 49 27.79 8.99 4.58
C LEU A 49 28.74 8.83 3.39
N ALA A 50 28.30 8.19 2.30
CA ALA A 50 29.18 8.01 1.14
C ALA A 50 29.23 9.20 0.19
N GLU A 51 28.19 10.02 0.06
CA GLU A 51 28.22 11.21 -0.81
C GLU A 51 27.10 12.23 -0.55
N LYS A 52 27.52 13.49 -0.29
CA LYS A 52 26.84 14.78 -0.48
C LYS A 52 25.43 15.06 0.07
N LYS A 53 25.37 16.19 0.69
CA LYS A 53 24.41 17.01 1.43
C LYS A 53 22.96 17.15 0.89
N ASP A 54 22.58 16.62 -0.26
CA ASP A 54 21.27 16.84 -0.90
C ASP A 54 20.76 15.59 -1.67
N ARG A 55 20.79 14.40 -1.05
CA ARG A 55 20.15 13.26 -1.72
C ARG A 55 18.63 13.36 -1.58
N LEU A 56 18.02 13.81 -2.64
CA LEU A 56 16.60 13.72 -2.90
C LEU A 56 16.27 12.22 -3.11
N HIS A 57 15.40 11.65 -2.26
CA HIS A 57 14.92 10.28 -2.47
C HIS A 57 13.85 10.30 -3.56
N PRO A 58 14.09 9.65 -4.72
CA PRO A 58 13.09 9.57 -5.75
C PRO A 58 11.91 8.72 -5.27
N LEU A 59 10.73 9.15 -5.61
CA LEU A 59 9.48 8.43 -5.38
C LEU A 59 8.88 8.06 -6.75
N ASP A 60 8.04 7.04 -6.76
CA ASP A 60 7.30 6.65 -7.97
C ASP A 60 6.33 7.76 -8.38
N ASP A 61 6.14 7.92 -9.70
CA ASP A 61 5.13 8.83 -10.25
C ASP A 61 3.74 8.38 -9.81
N VAL A 62 2.88 9.34 -9.50
CA VAL A 62 1.53 9.07 -8.99
C VAL A 62 0.49 9.69 -9.91
N LEU A 63 -0.51 8.90 -10.25
CA LEU A 63 -1.66 9.31 -11.03
C LEU A 63 -2.93 9.07 -10.21
N PHE A 64 -3.73 10.09 -10.01
CA PHE A 64 -4.98 10.00 -9.26
C PHE A 64 -6.03 10.95 -9.82
N THR A 65 -7.26 10.81 -9.33
CA THR A 65 -8.37 11.67 -9.75
C THR A 65 -8.91 12.48 -8.56
N VAL A 66 -9.37 13.69 -8.87
CA VAL A 66 -10.12 14.54 -7.94
C VAL A 66 -11.38 15.00 -8.67
N GLY A 67 -12.54 14.43 -8.31
CA GLY A 67 -13.74 14.56 -9.11
C GLY A 67 -13.52 14.03 -10.53
N ASP A 68 -13.89 14.79 -11.54
CA ASP A 68 -13.71 14.39 -12.96
C ASP A 68 -12.29 14.68 -13.51
N ASN A 69 -11.34 14.98 -12.64
CA ASN A 69 -10.04 15.48 -13.05
C ASN A 69 -8.93 14.50 -12.72
N ILE A 70 -8.02 14.32 -13.67
CA ILE A 70 -6.85 13.48 -13.54
C ILE A 70 -5.65 14.36 -13.22
N ILE A 71 -4.98 14.04 -12.12
CA ILE A 71 -3.73 14.67 -11.69
C ILE A 71 -2.61 13.66 -11.83
N GLU A 72 -1.60 14.00 -12.59
CA GLU A 72 -0.37 13.23 -12.71
C GLU A 72 0.76 13.98 -11.99
N LEU A 73 1.39 13.33 -11.03
CA LEU A 73 2.57 13.84 -10.33
C LEU A 73 3.78 13.08 -10.84
N ARG A 74 4.81 13.78 -11.28
CA ARG A 74 6.03 13.21 -11.88
C ARG A 74 7.28 13.73 -11.20
N ASP A 75 8.37 12.98 -11.39
CA ASP A 75 9.68 13.35 -10.86
C ASP A 75 9.63 13.68 -9.35
N LEU A 76 8.78 12.93 -8.64
CA LEU A 76 8.56 13.14 -7.22
C LEU A 76 9.83 12.82 -6.42
N LYS A 77 10.14 13.67 -5.46
CA LYS A 77 11.31 13.54 -4.59
C LYS A 77 10.94 13.91 -3.16
N LEU A 78 11.32 13.06 -2.23
CA LEU A 78 11.30 13.40 -0.82
C LEU A 78 12.50 14.31 -0.54
N THR A 79 12.25 15.59 -0.24
CA THR A 79 13.28 16.63 -0.07
C THR A 79 13.71 16.83 1.38
N LYS A 80 12.92 16.33 2.32
CA LYS A 80 13.26 16.34 3.75
C LYS A 80 13.21 14.91 4.26
N THR A 81 14.35 14.42 4.74
CA THR A 81 14.46 13.12 5.38
C THR A 81 13.61 13.06 6.64
N PRO A 82 12.91 11.95 6.88
CA PRO A 82 12.18 11.73 8.12
C PRO A 82 13.09 11.82 9.35
N ASP A 83 12.57 12.45 10.39
CA ASP A 83 13.23 12.56 11.69
C ASP A 83 12.68 11.42 12.58
N PHE A 84 13.23 10.21 12.39
CA PHE A 84 12.75 9.03 13.11
C PHE A 84 12.94 9.18 14.62
N ARG A 85 11.88 9.52 15.33
CA ARG A 85 11.83 9.54 16.79
C ARG A 85 10.89 8.45 17.27
N ILE A 86 11.45 7.43 17.90
CA ILE A 86 10.66 6.38 18.51
C ILE A 86 10.05 6.91 19.80
N SER A 87 8.72 6.98 19.84
CA SER A 87 7.96 7.33 21.03
C SER A 87 7.72 6.11 21.91
N SER A 88 7.43 4.95 21.30
CA SER A 88 7.35 3.67 21.98
C SER A 88 7.86 2.55 21.08
N LEU A 89 8.51 1.58 21.67
CA LEU A 89 8.95 0.33 21.04
C LEU A 89 8.84 -0.78 22.07
N SER A 90 8.15 -1.84 21.70
CA SER A 90 8.06 -3.07 22.51
C SER A 90 8.17 -4.27 21.58
N ALA A 91 9.12 -5.16 21.87
CA ALA A 91 9.32 -6.40 21.16
C ALA A 91 8.62 -7.54 21.89
N ASP A 92 7.90 -8.36 21.12
CA ASP A 92 7.31 -9.61 21.58
C ASP A 92 7.90 -10.76 20.76
N PHE A 93 8.93 -11.41 21.29
CA PHE A 93 9.56 -12.54 20.61
C PHE A 93 8.71 -13.81 20.65
N SER A 94 7.77 -13.90 21.59
CA SER A 94 6.83 -15.03 21.62
C SER A 94 5.88 -15.01 20.43
N MET A 95 5.61 -13.83 19.89
CA MET A 95 4.77 -13.60 18.70
C MET A 95 5.55 -13.07 17.49
N LEU A 96 6.86 -12.90 17.61
CA LEU A 96 7.73 -12.30 16.58
C LEU A 96 7.16 -10.99 16.05
N THR A 97 6.77 -10.11 16.96
CA THR A 97 6.10 -8.85 16.63
C THR A 97 6.77 -7.68 17.35
N LEU A 98 6.89 -6.55 16.63
CA LEU A 98 7.27 -5.27 17.22
C LEU A 98 6.04 -4.36 17.28
N HIS A 99 5.74 -3.82 18.45
CA HIS A 99 4.79 -2.74 18.61
C HIS A 99 5.53 -1.42 18.59
N VAL A 100 5.17 -0.52 17.69
CA VAL A 100 5.91 0.73 17.51
C VAL A 100 4.99 1.94 17.42
N THR A 101 5.47 3.05 17.98
CA THR A 101 4.98 4.38 17.67
C THR A 101 6.18 5.25 17.31
N ILE A 102 6.21 5.71 16.06
CA ILE A 102 7.33 6.43 15.48
C ILE A 102 6.83 7.80 15.01
N ASN A 103 7.47 8.86 15.45
CA ASN A 103 7.26 10.19 14.90
C ASN A 103 8.29 10.42 13.77
N LEU A 104 7.78 10.61 12.56
CA LEU A 104 8.59 10.84 11.34
C LEU A 104 8.87 12.33 11.11
N GLY A 105 8.30 13.20 11.96
CA GLY A 105 8.39 14.64 11.78
C GLY A 105 7.65 15.13 10.53
N ASN A 106 8.19 16.17 9.92
CA ASN A 106 7.60 16.75 8.71
C ASN A 106 8.23 16.13 7.46
N LEU A 107 7.42 15.55 6.59
CA LEU A 107 7.84 15.06 5.29
C LEU A 107 7.52 16.11 4.22
N ARG A 108 8.44 16.31 3.27
CA ARG A 108 8.23 17.22 2.14
C ARG A 108 8.53 16.51 0.83
N VAL A 109 7.53 16.52 -0.04
CA VAL A 109 7.62 15.98 -1.40
C VAL A 109 7.57 17.14 -2.39
N GLU A 110 8.46 17.13 -3.37
CA GLU A 110 8.46 18.09 -4.48
C GLU A 110 8.51 17.33 -5.80
N GLY A 111 7.89 17.91 -6.83
CA GLY A 111 7.86 17.33 -8.17
C GLY A 111 7.13 18.22 -9.16
N ASP A 112 6.85 17.64 -10.31
CA ASP A 112 6.07 18.28 -11.36
C ASP A 112 4.64 17.74 -11.34
N TYR A 113 3.66 18.59 -11.67
CA TYR A 113 2.27 18.16 -11.82
C TYR A 113 1.75 18.47 -13.22
N GLU A 114 0.85 17.60 -13.68
CA GLU A 114 0.02 17.84 -14.86
C GLU A 114 -1.44 17.56 -14.50
N ALA A 115 -2.33 18.52 -14.75
CA ALA A 115 -3.76 18.40 -14.47
C ALA A 115 -4.55 18.45 -15.79
N ASN A 116 -5.37 17.45 -16.03
CA ASN A 116 -6.03 17.20 -17.33
C ASN A 116 -7.52 17.53 -17.35
N ASN A 117 -7.99 18.62 -16.74
CA ASN A 117 -9.35 19.11 -16.98
C ASN A 117 -9.56 20.56 -16.55
N LYS A 118 -10.49 21.26 -17.23
CA LYS A 118 -10.83 22.66 -16.96
C LYS A 118 -11.57 22.89 -15.63
N THR A 119 -12.25 21.90 -15.09
CA THR A 119 -12.99 22.04 -13.83
C THR A 119 -12.08 22.24 -12.63
N LEU A 120 -10.83 21.78 -12.69
CA LEU A 120 -9.79 22.07 -11.70
C LEU A 120 -9.36 23.55 -11.68
N GLN A 121 -9.83 24.40 -12.58
CA GLN A 121 -9.53 25.83 -12.53
C GLN A 121 -9.92 26.49 -11.21
N TYR A 122 -10.86 25.89 -10.44
CA TYR A 122 -11.23 26.37 -9.11
C TYR A 122 -10.26 25.95 -8.02
N PHE A 123 -9.51 24.83 -8.20
CA PHE A 123 -8.64 24.23 -7.20
C PHE A 123 -7.15 24.36 -7.53
N PHE A 124 -6.84 24.30 -8.82
CA PHE A 124 -5.52 24.52 -9.37
C PHE A 124 -5.52 25.81 -10.18
N PRO A 125 -4.40 26.52 -10.28
CA PRO A 125 -4.27 27.64 -11.17
C PRO A 125 -4.57 27.22 -12.62
N ILE A 126 -4.94 28.17 -13.43
CA ILE A 126 -5.33 28.02 -14.85
C ILE A 126 -4.27 27.25 -15.67
N VAL A 127 -3.05 27.18 -15.16
CA VAL A 127 -1.93 26.47 -15.77
C VAL A 127 -2.05 24.97 -15.49
N HIS A 128 -2.12 24.18 -16.54
CA HIS A 128 -2.28 22.73 -16.47
C HIS A 128 -1.01 22.00 -16.02
N THR A 129 0.12 22.66 -15.99
CA THR A 129 1.41 22.09 -15.63
C THR A 129 2.19 23.06 -14.75
N GLY A 130 2.96 22.53 -13.83
CA GLY A 130 3.80 23.32 -12.94
C GLY A 130 4.54 22.44 -11.97
N LYS A 131 5.09 23.07 -10.93
CA LYS A 131 5.73 22.36 -9.82
C LYS A 131 4.79 22.28 -8.64
N VAL A 132 4.85 21.15 -7.92
CA VAL A 132 4.09 20.94 -6.69
C VAL A 132 5.04 20.76 -5.52
N ARG A 133 4.66 21.33 -4.38
CA ARG A 133 5.30 21.10 -3.09
C ARG A 133 4.25 20.65 -2.11
N ILE A 134 4.42 19.45 -1.57
CA ILE A 134 3.52 18.83 -0.61
C ILE A 134 4.25 18.69 0.71
N THR A 135 3.66 19.18 1.79
CA THR A 135 4.20 19.05 3.14
C THR A 135 3.20 18.30 4.00
N PHE A 136 3.66 17.21 4.60
CA PHE A 136 2.94 16.43 5.60
C PHE A 136 3.54 16.76 6.96
N GLU A 137 2.77 17.39 7.84
CA GLU A 137 3.25 17.83 9.13
C GLU A 137 3.08 16.76 10.19
N ASN A 138 4.14 16.56 10.98
CA ASN A 138 4.16 15.68 12.15
C ASN A 138 3.50 14.32 11.89
N VAL A 139 4.04 13.58 10.92
CA VAL A 139 3.53 12.24 10.56
C VAL A 139 3.87 11.26 11.67
N ILE A 140 2.88 10.59 12.21
CA ILE A 140 3.03 9.55 13.22
C ILE A 140 2.66 8.20 12.62
N ALA A 141 3.53 7.20 12.78
CA ALA A 141 3.28 5.81 12.44
C ALA A 141 3.04 5.02 13.73
N THR A 142 1.92 4.31 13.82
CA THR A 142 1.57 3.48 14.99
C THR A 142 1.04 2.13 14.54
N GLY A 143 1.45 1.06 15.22
CA GLY A 143 0.94 -0.27 14.95
C GLY A 143 1.95 -1.37 15.22
N ARG A 144 1.91 -2.41 14.39
CA ARG A 144 2.68 -3.64 14.53
C ARG A 144 3.53 -3.93 13.30
N ILE A 145 4.66 -4.55 13.54
CA ILE A 145 5.59 -5.03 12.52
C ILE A 145 5.80 -6.51 12.76
N GLY A 146 5.43 -7.36 11.81
CA GLY A 146 5.66 -8.80 11.87
C GLY A 146 7.08 -9.15 11.49
N MET A 147 7.79 -9.84 12.37
CA MET A 147 9.15 -10.32 12.14
C MET A 147 9.14 -11.79 11.74
N PHE A 148 10.09 -12.18 10.92
CA PHE A 148 10.38 -13.56 10.55
C PHE A 148 11.86 -13.83 10.76
N ILE A 149 12.22 -15.08 10.97
CA ILE A 149 13.61 -15.49 11.10
C ILE A 149 14.07 -16.05 9.75
N LYS A 150 15.15 -15.49 9.23
CA LYS A 150 15.81 -15.97 8.03
C LYS A 150 17.32 -15.96 8.26
N GLU A 151 17.95 -17.15 8.11
CA GLU A 151 19.36 -17.31 8.42
C GLU A 151 19.65 -16.82 9.86
N ASP A 152 20.57 -15.90 10.05
CA ASP A 152 20.93 -15.32 11.35
C ASP A 152 20.34 -13.93 11.59
N SER A 153 19.23 -13.60 10.94
CA SER A 153 18.66 -12.25 11.02
C SER A 153 17.14 -12.27 11.17
N PHE A 154 16.61 -11.20 11.76
CA PHE A 154 15.19 -10.88 11.68
C PHE A 154 14.90 -10.15 10.38
N ILE A 155 13.90 -10.62 9.65
CA ILE A 155 13.37 -9.93 8.47
C ILE A 155 11.94 -9.48 8.73
N VAL A 156 11.53 -8.40 8.06
CA VAL A 156 10.18 -7.87 8.13
C VAL A 156 9.52 -8.04 6.78
N GLU A 157 8.37 -8.71 6.75
CA GLU A 157 7.59 -8.89 5.52
C GLU A 157 6.30 -8.08 5.54
N HIS A 158 5.72 -7.82 6.71
CA HIS A 158 4.43 -7.17 6.82
C HIS A 158 4.43 -6.06 7.87
N TYR A 159 3.80 -4.95 7.49
CA TYR A 159 3.62 -3.78 8.34
C TYR A 159 2.12 -3.53 8.51
N ASP A 160 1.61 -3.70 9.73
CA ASP A 160 0.27 -3.27 10.15
C ASP A 160 0.40 -1.91 10.84
N LEU A 161 0.88 -0.91 10.09
CA LEU A 161 1.11 0.44 10.57
C LEU A 161 0.07 1.41 9.99
N THR A 162 -0.48 2.25 10.86
CA THR A 162 -1.29 3.39 10.48
C THR A 162 -0.44 4.64 10.52
N TYR A 163 -0.40 5.38 9.40
CA TYR A 163 0.32 6.63 9.26
C TYR A 163 -0.67 7.79 9.27
N THR A 164 -0.47 8.73 10.18
CA THR A 164 -1.37 9.88 10.35
C THR A 164 -0.57 11.18 10.34
N PRO A 165 -0.68 12.02 9.30
CA PRO A 165 -0.17 13.38 9.35
C PRO A 165 -1.09 14.23 10.22
N ARG A 166 -0.50 15.21 10.93
CA ARG A 166 -1.26 16.22 11.66
C ARG A 166 -1.94 17.19 10.71
N ASP A 167 -1.25 17.58 9.65
CA ASP A 167 -1.76 18.49 8.63
C ASP A 167 -1.11 18.18 7.27
N VAL A 168 -1.80 18.54 6.19
CA VAL A 168 -1.35 18.37 4.81
C VAL A 168 -1.46 19.70 4.09
N THR A 169 -0.33 20.23 3.65
CA THR A 169 -0.28 21.47 2.86
C THR A 169 0.24 21.19 1.46
N VAL A 170 -0.53 21.57 0.45
CA VAL A 170 -0.14 21.46 -0.97
C VAL A 170 0.00 22.85 -1.56
N LEU A 171 1.18 23.16 -2.08
CA LEU A 171 1.48 24.40 -2.78
C LEU A 171 1.79 24.12 -4.24
N VAL A 172 1.11 24.82 -5.13
CA VAL A 172 1.34 24.77 -6.56
C VAL A 172 2.16 25.99 -6.96
N LEU A 173 3.18 25.77 -7.76
CA LEU A 173 4.10 26.79 -8.28
C LEU A 173 4.03 26.77 -9.79
N TYR A 174 3.66 27.89 -10.41
CA TYR A 174 3.51 28.01 -11.86
C TYR A 174 3.99 29.35 -12.36
N LYS A 175 4.30 29.41 -13.65
CA LYS A 175 4.57 30.68 -14.34
C LYS A 175 3.29 31.17 -14.98
N GLU A 176 2.90 32.38 -14.69
CA GLU A 176 1.82 33.04 -15.44
C GLU A 176 2.32 33.36 -16.83
N GLU A 177 1.57 32.93 -17.85
CA GLU A 177 1.76 33.45 -19.23
C GLU A 177 1.21 34.88 -19.28
N SER A 178 2.04 35.83 -18.89
CA SER A 178 1.73 37.26 -19.07
C SER A 178 1.99 37.65 -20.51
N SER A 179 1.01 38.28 -21.15
CA SER A 179 1.18 38.92 -22.43
C SER A 179 2.14 40.15 -22.42
N ASP A 180 2.64 40.50 -21.23
CA ASP A 180 3.50 41.63 -21.01
C ASP A 180 4.95 41.16 -20.78
N ILE A 181 5.82 41.46 -21.74
CA ILE A 181 7.23 41.03 -21.82
C ILE A 181 8.05 41.44 -20.57
N ARG A 182 7.51 42.30 -19.69
CA ARG A 182 8.18 42.78 -18.46
C ARG A 182 7.97 41.90 -17.24
N VAL A 183 7.10 40.88 -17.26
CA VAL A 183 6.71 40.03 -16.11
C VAL A 183 7.18 38.57 -16.26
N GLU A 184 8.12 38.30 -17.17
CA GLU A 184 8.53 36.93 -17.59
C GLU A 184 9.12 36.02 -16.51
N ASN A 185 9.28 36.44 -15.25
CA ASN A 185 9.96 35.64 -14.22
C ASN A 185 9.23 35.56 -12.86
N GLU A 186 8.02 36.02 -12.71
CA GLU A 186 7.28 35.85 -11.46
C GLU A 186 6.72 34.44 -11.33
N ILE A 187 7.13 33.72 -10.29
CA ILE A 187 6.59 32.43 -9.93
C ILE A 187 5.40 32.67 -9.01
N SER A 188 4.20 32.44 -9.53
CA SER A 188 2.98 32.49 -8.73
C SER A 188 2.87 31.27 -7.83
N ARG A 189 2.33 31.45 -6.62
CA ARG A 189 2.13 30.39 -5.61
C ARG A 189 0.68 30.36 -5.19
N GLN A 190 0.09 29.18 -5.19
CA GLN A 190 -1.27 28.97 -4.72
C GLN A 190 -1.32 27.78 -3.76
N LYS A 191 -1.98 27.96 -2.60
CA LYS A 191 -2.31 26.84 -1.70
C LYS A 191 -3.55 26.14 -2.24
N VAL A 192 -3.51 24.83 -2.29
CA VAL A 192 -4.65 23.97 -2.62
C VAL A 192 -5.57 23.87 -1.39
N GLU A 193 -6.86 23.74 -1.60
CA GLU A 193 -7.84 23.59 -0.51
C GLU A 193 -7.56 22.34 0.33
N ASP A 194 -7.80 22.43 1.63
CA ASP A 194 -7.44 21.39 2.60
C ASP A 194 -8.15 20.05 2.35
N THR A 195 -9.38 20.08 1.84
CA THR A 195 -10.14 18.88 1.43
C THR A 195 -9.45 18.10 0.33
N ILE A 196 -8.84 18.80 -0.62
CA ILE A 196 -8.09 18.22 -1.73
C ILE A 196 -6.69 17.83 -1.28
N ALA A 197 -6.07 18.61 -0.40
CA ALA A 197 -4.76 18.31 0.17
C ALA A 197 -4.73 16.93 0.84
N LEU A 198 -5.82 16.52 1.50
CA LEU A 198 -5.93 15.19 2.10
C LEU A 198 -5.91 14.06 1.05
N THR A 199 -6.47 14.28 -0.14
CA THR A 199 -6.38 13.31 -1.25
C THR A 199 -4.94 13.05 -1.65
N PHE A 200 -4.08 14.07 -1.67
CA PHE A 200 -2.65 13.90 -1.93
C PHE A 200 -1.97 12.99 -0.90
N TRP A 201 -2.39 13.06 0.37
CA TRP A 201 -1.90 12.13 1.37
C TRP A 201 -2.32 10.69 1.07
N LEU A 202 -3.59 10.47 0.78
CA LEU A 202 -4.14 9.14 0.50
C LEU A 202 -3.44 8.48 -0.71
N GLU A 203 -3.09 9.27 -1.72
CA GLU A 203 -2.45 8.77 -2.94
C GLU A 203 -0.93 8.58 -2.80
N LEU A 204 -0.27 9.44 -2.01
CA LEU A 204 1.19 9.39 -1.82
C LEU A 204 1.61 8.49 -0.67
N LYS A 205 0.71 8.17 0.28
CA LYS A 205 1.08 7.42 1.48
C LYS A 205 1.76 6.10 1.16
N ASP A 206 1.27 5.34 0.17
CA ASP A 206 1.82 4.02 -0.15
C ASP A 206 3.24 4.12 -0.72
N THR A 207 3.50 5.11 -1.57
CA THR A 207 4.84 5.39 -2.10
C THR A 207 5.80 5.82 -0.99
N LEU A 208 5.35 6.70 -0.09
CA LEU A 208 6.12 7.14 1.07
C LEU A 208 6.35 5.99 2.06
N THR A 209 5.33 5.20 2.37
CA THR A 209 5.44 4.09 3.33
C THR A 209 6.36 2.98 2.80
N ASN A 210 6.38 2.70 1.50
CA ASN A 210 7.34 1.77 0.91
C ASN A 210 8.80 2.19 1.12
N LEU A 211 9.09 3.49 1.04
CA LEU A 211 10.41 4.01 1.37
C LEU A 211 10.73 3.83 2.87
N LEU A 212 9.79 4.20 3.74
CA LEU A 212 9.93 4.09 5.20
C LEU A 212 10.09 2.63 5.64
N HIS A 213 9.33 1.71 5.06
CA HIS A 213 9.45 0.28 5.36
C HIS A 213 10.83 -0.28 5.01
N ARG A 214 11.43 0.13 3.89
CA ARG A 214 12.81 -0.26 3.54
C ARG A 214 13.82 0.21 4.58
N GLN A 215 13.65 1.42 5.11
CA GLN A 215 14.54 1.95 6.16
C GLN A 215 14.34 1.21 7.49
N LEU A 216 13.10 0.93 7.87
CA LEU A 216 12.79 0.13 9.07
C LEU A 216 13.40 -1.27 8.98
N GLN A 217 13.26 -1.92 7.83
CA GLN A 217 13.83 -3.24 7.60
C GLN A 217 15.36 -3.22 7.68
N ALA A 218 16.02 -2.21 7.10
CA ALA A 218 17.48 -2.11 7.11
C ALA A 218 18.04 -2.10 8.53
N VAL A 219 17.35 -1.44 9.47
CA VAL A 219 17.77 -1.39 10.88
C VAL A 219 17.52 -2.73 11.59
N ILE A 220 16.38 -3.37 11.35
CA ILE A 220 16.00 -4.62 12.03
C ILE A 220 16.90 -5.79 11.60
N VAL A 221 17.27 -5.85 10.32
CA VAL A 221 18.13 -6.93 9.75
C VAL A 221 19.55 -6.92 10.34
N GLU A 222 20.00 -5.82 10.90
CA GLU A 222 21.35 -5.73 11.49
C GLU A 222 21.50 -6.48 12.82
N GLU A 223 20.40 -6.85 13.48
CA GLU A 223 20.42 -7.60 14.72
C GLU A 223 20.63 -9.11 14.45
N SER A 224 21.75 -9.67 14.94
CA SER A 224 22.06 -11.10 14.82
C SER A 224 21.27 -11.92 15.81
N LEU A 225 20.62 -12.97 15.33
CA LEU A 225 19.87 -13.92 16.17
C LEU A 225 20.79 -14.68 17.11
N ASN A 226 21.93 -15.16 16.59
CA ASN A 226 22.91 -15.92 17.37
C ASN A 226 23.55 -15.06 18.46
N GLU A 227 23.81 -13.78 18.23
CA GLU A 227 24.33 -12.87 19.25
C GLU A 227 23.32 -12.56 20.36
N LEU A 228 22.02 -12.62 20.03
CA LEU A 228 20.95 -12.36 20.99
C LEU A 228 20.57 -13.61 21.79
N PHE A 229 20.36 -14.74 21.13
CA PHE A 229 19.75 -15.94 21.72
C PHE A 229 20.73 -17.08 21.99
N GLY A 230 21.93 -17.07 21.39
CA GLY A 230 22.94 -18.10 21.58
C GLY A 230 22.41 -19.51 21.28
N GLU A 231 22.53 -20.45 22.22
CA GLU A 231 22.10 -21.85 22.05
C GLU A 231 20.57 -22.00 21.94
N ASN A 232 19.79 -21.03 22.42
CA ASN A 232 18.33 -21.05 22.38
C ASN A 232 17.74 -20.60 21.02
N ASP A 233 18.57 -20.28 20.04
CA ASP A 233 18.13 -19.83 18.72
C ASP A 233 17.31 -20.91 17.99
N THR A 234 17.69 -22.18 18.16
CA THR A 234 17.04 -23.33 17.50
C THR A 234 15.59 -23.51 18.00
N GLU A 235 15.34 -23.32 19.29
CA GLU A 235 14.00 -23.40 19.85
C GLU A 235 13.14 -22.23 19.36
N LEU A 236 13.69 -21.01 19.37
CA LEU A 236 13.00 -19.83 18.85
C LEU A 236 12.65 -20.00 17.37
N ARG A 237 13.55 -20.53 16.53
CA ARG A 237 13.28 -20.83 15.11
C ARG A 237 12.15 -21.85 14.95
N THR A 238 12.15 -22.88 15.78
CA THR A 238 11.10 -23.90 15.74
C THR A 238 9.75 -23.30 16.08
N HIS A 239 9.70 -22.49 17.13
CA HIS A 239 8.50 -21.74 17.53
C HIS A 239 8.03 -20.77 16.41
N ALA A 240 8.95 -19.98 15.87
CA ALA A 240 8.68 -19.09 14.75
C ALA A 240 8.04 -19.80 13.55
N ASN A 241 8.59 -20.95 13.17
CA ASN A 241 8.05 -21.76 12.07
C ASN A 241 6.64 -22.29 12.39
N GLN A 242 6.36 -22.64 13.63
CA GLN A 242 5.01 -23.07 14.05
C GLN A 242 3.99 -21.93 13.91
N LEU A 243 4.33 -20.71 14.35
CA LEU A 243 3.45 -19.54 14.18
C LEU A 243 3.14 -19.28 12.71
N VAL A 244 4.17 -19.31 11.88
CA VAL A 244 4.03 -19.14 10.42
C VAL A 244 3.13 -20.23 9.81
N LEU A 245 3.33 -21.49 10.19
CA LEU A 245 2.51 -22.60 9.71
C LEU A 245 1.04 -22.43 10.10
N LYS A 246 0.75 -22.03 11.35
CA LYS A 246 -0.62 -21.77 11.79
C LYS A 246 -1.28 -20.65 10.99
N ALA A 247 -0.62 -19.50 10.86
CA ALA A 247 -1.13 -18.38 10.08
C ALA A 247 -1.39 -18.78 8.62
N ASN A 248 -0.42 -19.45 7.99
CA ASN A 248 -0.52 -19.87 6.59
C ASN A 248 -1.63 -20.89 6.37
N ARG A 249 -1.78 -21.90 7.25
CA ARG A 249 -2.85 -22.90 7.16
C ARG A 249 -4.24 -22.27 7.21
N LEU A 250 -4.46 -21.35 8.16
CA LEU A 250 -5.71 -20.61 8.27
C LEU A 250 -6.02 -19.86 6.95
N VAL A 251 -5.06 -19.07 6.49
CA VAL A 251 -5.24 -18.26 5.28
C VAL A 251 -5.42 -19.13 4.03
N ASP A 252 -4.65 -20.21 3.89
CA ASP A 252 -4.76 -21.12 2.74
C ASP A 252 -6.12 -21.84 2.70
N SER A 253 -6.67 -22.23 3.86
CA SER A 253 -8.02 -22.80 3.97
C SER A 253 -9.08 -21.80 3.52
N LEU A 254 -9.06 -20.58 4.09
CA LEU A 254 -10.01 -19.52 3.71
C LEU A 254 -9.86 -19.14 2.24
N LEU A 255 -8.63 -19.05 1.74
CA LEU A 255 -8.35 -18.72 0.36
C LEU A 255 -8.86 -19.80 -0.61
N CYS A 256 -8.71 -21.07 -0.25
CA CYS A 256 -9.24 -22.18 -1.05
C CYS A 256 -10.77 -22.08 -1.18
N THR A 257 -11.45 -21.86 -0.08
CA THR A 257 -12.91 -21.72 -0.03
C THR A 257 -13.36 -20.45 -0.78
N ALA A 258 -12.72 -19.30 -0.53
CA ALA A 258 -13.04 -18.05 -1.23
C ALA A 258 -12.88 -18.16 -2.75
N LYS A 259 -11.83 -18.85 -3.22
CA LYS A 259 -11.67 -19.13 -4.65
C LYS A 259 -12.75 -20.02 -5.22
N SER A 260 -13.17 -21.05 -4.47
CA SER A 260 -14.26 -21.93 -4.89
C SER A 260 -15.54 -21.14 -5.03
N GLU A 261 -15.82 -20.22 -4.12
CA GLU A 261 -16.98 -19.32 -4.18
C GLU A 261 -16.92 -18.39 -5.39
N ILE A 262 -15.78 -17.72 -5.63
CA ILE A 262 -15.56 -16.87 -6.81
C ILE A 262 -15.84 -17.65 -8.11
N VAL A 263 -15.41 -18.90 -8.17
CA VAL A 263 -15.62 -19.74 -9.35
C VAL A 263 -17.08 -20.19 -9.47
N SER A 264 -17.73 -20.56 -8.35
CA SER A 264 -19.13 -21.01 -8.32
C SER A 264 -20.11 -19.92 -8.75
N GLU A 265 -19.83 -18.67 -8.38
CA GLU A 265 -20.60 -17.50 -8.81
C GLU A 265 -20.31 -17.04 -10.25
N GLY A 266 -19.44 -17.75 -10.98
CA GLY A 266 -19.04 -17.35 -12.34
C GLY A 266 -18.15 -16.10 -12.39
N ALA A 267 -17.66 -15.64 -11.24
CA ALA A 267 -16.88 -14.40 -11.11
C ALA A 267 -15.40 -14.53 -11.51
N ARG A 268 -15.06 -15.51 -12.36
CA ARG A 268 -13.74 -15.56 -13.01
C ARG A 268 -13.48 -14.34 -13.87
N ILE A 269 -14.53 -13.86 -14.54
CA ILE A 269 -14.50 -12.64 -15.32
C ILE A 269 -15.59 -11.74 -14.75
N LEU A 270 -15.18 -10.62 -14.19
CA LEU A 270 -16.10 -9.57 -13.74
C LEU A 270 -16.30 -8.55 -14.85
N GLU A 271 -17.48 -7.98 -14.91
CA GLU A 271 -17.75 -6.85 -15.78
C GLU A 271 -17.06 -5.59 -15.22
N ALA A 272 -16.29 -4.90 -16.07
CA ALA A 272 -15.72 -3.61 -15.73
C ALA A 272 -16.70 -2.48 -16.07
N PRO A 273 -16.72 -1.39 -15.28
CA PRO A 273 -17.56 -0.24 -15.53
C PRO A 273 -17.35 0.37 -16.92
N HIS A 274 -18.42 0.89 -17.50
CA HIS A 274 -18.37 1.57 -18.78
C HIS A 274 -17.46 2.80 -18.69
N LEU A 275 -16.51 2.93 -19.62
CA LEU A 275 -15.63 4.08 -19.70
C LEU A 275 -16.12 5.06 -20.78
N SER A 276 -16.45 6.28 -20.36
CA SER A 276 -16.82 7.37 -21.27
C SER A 276 -15.98 8.61 -20.95
N VAL A 277 -15.22 9.09 -21.92
CA VAL A 277 -14.31 10.21 -21.74
C VAL A 277 -14.46 11.23 -22.86
N ILE A 278 -14.70 12.48 -22.46
CA ILE A 278 -14.71 13.63 -23.38
C ILE A 278 -13.29 14.23 -23.40
N PHE A 279 -12.71 14.38 -24.56
CA PHE A 279 -11.37 14.96 -24.72
C PHE A 279 -11.36 16.12 -25.72
N LYS A 280 -10.35 16.97 -25.63
CA LYS A 280 -10.11 18.07 -26.58
C LYS A 280 -9.02 17.71 -27.56
N GLY A 281 -9.14 18.23 -28.76
CA GLY A 281 -8.06 18.18 -29.75
C GLY A 281 -6.82 18.97 -29.29
N ARG A 282 -5.70 18.75 -29.98
CA ARG A 282 -4.39 19.37 -29.65
C ARG A 282 -4.36 20.91 -29.71
N HIS A 283 -5.27 21.53 -30.44
CA HIS A 283 -5.33 23.00 -30.58
C HIS A 283 -6.50 23.61 -29.81
N PRO A 284 -6.36 24.78 -29.19
CA PRO A 284 -7.39 25.42 -28.37
C PRO A 284 -8.75 25.61 -29.07
N CYS A 285 -8.75 25.74 -30.41
CA CYS A 285 -9.95 25.92 -31.24
C CYS A 285 -10.56 24.63 -31.75
N GLN A 286 -10.03 23.43 -31.33
CA GLN A 286 -10.54 22.17 -31.87
C GLN A 286 -11.76 21.66 -31.07
N GLN A 287 -12.66 21.03 -31.86
CA GLN A 287 -13.88 20.43 -31.34
C GLN A 287 -13.57 19.33 -30.30
N GLN A 288 -14.52 19.13 -29.41
CA GLN A 288 -14.47 18.02 -28.45
C GLN A 288 -14.60 16.69 -29.16
N GLY A 289 -13.89 15.70 -28.65
CA GLY A 289 -14.04 14.31 -29.02
C GLY A 289 -14.65 13.50 -27.86
N LEU A 290 -15.17 12.33 -28.17
CA LEU A 290 -15.72 11.36 -27.22
C LEU A 290 -15.06 10.01 -27.45
N LEU A 291 -14.66 9.35 -26.39
CA LEU A 291 -14.25 7.96 -26.40
C LEU A 291 -15.15 7.20 -25.43
N GLU A 292 -15.80 6.16 -25.93
CA GLU A 292 -16.65 5.25 -25.15
C GLU A 292 -16.11 3.84 -25.29
N ALA A 293 -15.87 3.15 -24.16
CA ALA A 293 -15.48 1.75 -24.15
C ALA A 293 -16.52 0.92 -23.41
N ARG A 294 -16.87 -0.21 -24.00
CA ARG A 294 -17.93 -1.14 -23.55
C ARG A 294 -17.41 -2.56 -23.51
N ASP A 295 -18.20 -3.45 -22.95
CA ASP A 295 -17.84 -4.85 -22.76
C ASP A 295 -16.51 -4.96 -21.99
N GLY A 296 -16.46 -4.23 -20.88
CA GLY A 296 -15.34 -4.20 -19.98
C GLY A 296 -15.22 -5.50 -19.19
N TYR A 297 -13.99 -5.97 -19.01
CA TYR A 297 -13.72 -7.19 -18.26
C TYR A 297 -12.57 -7.02 -17.27
N ILE A 298 -12.66 -7.76 -16.17
CA ILE A 298 -11.61 -7.91 -15.17
C ILE A 298 -11.38 -9.41 -15.01
N GLN A 299 -10.16 -9.89 -15.23
CA GLN A 299 -9.72 -11.28 -15.13
C GLN A 299 -8.52 -11.36 -14.18
N ASP A 300 -8.26 -12.37 -13.53
CA ASP A 300 -8.89 -13.64 -13.12
C ASP A 300 -8.75 -13.73 -11.59
N LEU A 301 -9.83 -13.52 -10.85
CA LEU A 301 -9.78 -13.54 -9.38
C LEU A 301 -9.41 -14.93 -8.84
N SER A 302 -9.59 -16.00 -9.61
CA SER A 302 -9.21 -17.35 -9.19
C SER A 302 -7.71 -17.54 -9.06
N THR A 303 -6.88 -16.58 -9.59
CA THR A 303 -5.43 -16.60 -9.46
C THR A 303 -4.92 -16.01 -8.14
N LEU A 304 -5.83 -15.54 -7.27
CA LEU A 304 -5.50 -15.00 -5.96
C LEU A 304 -4.63 -15.98 -5.15
N SER A 305 -3.54 -15.52 -4.59
CA SER A 305 -2.59 -16.36 -3.84
C SER A 305 -1.86 -15.54 -2.78
N ARG A 306 -1.27 -16.20 -1.79
CA ARG A 306 -0.39 -15.51 -0.85
C ARG A 306 0.86 -14.99 -1.56
N CYS A 307 1.31 -13.78 -1.18
CA CYS A 307 2.61 -13.25 -1.61
C CYS A 307 3.75 -13.97 -0.89
N ASN A 308 3.66 -14.03 0.44
CA ASN A 308 4.65 -14.55 1.37
C ASN A 308 3.96 -15.25 2.56
N ASN A 309 4.70 -15.44 3.65
CA ASN A 309 4.15 -15.92 4.92
C ASN A 309 3.26 -14.87 5.56
N PHE A 310 2.28 -15.30 6.33
CA PHE A 310 1.43 -14.44 7.12
C PHE A 310 1.98 -14.29 8.53
N SER A 311 1.84 -13.10 9.09
CA SER A 311 2.16 -12.80 10.48
C SER A 311 1.00 -13.22 11.37
N PHE A 312 1.35 -13.76 12.54
CA PHE A 312 0.43 -14.20 13.57
C PHE A 312 0.70 -13.42 14.84
N TYR A 313 -0.33 -12.86 15.44
CA TYR A 313 -0.26 -12.21 16.75
C TYR A 313 -1.43 -12.66 17.62
N GLU A 314 -1.16 -12.98 18.85
CA GLU A 314 -2.17 -13.44 19.80
C GLU A 314 -2.05 -12.67 21.12
N ASN A 315 -3.19 -12.28 21.67
CA ASN A 315 -3.31 -11.77 23.03
C ASN A 315 -4.46 -12.47 23.77
N GLU A 316 -4.77 -12.06 24.99
CA GLU A 316 -5.84 -12.66 25.79
C GLU A 316 -7.22 -12.62 25.13
N LYS A 317 -7.49 -11.66 24.28
CA LYS A 317 -8.82 -11.38 23.74
C LYS A 317 -9.00 -11.85 22.31
N GLU A 318 -7.92 -11.78 21.52
CA GLU A 318 -7.99 -11.96 20.06
C GLU A 318 -6.70 -12.58 19.50
N VAL A 319 -6.87 -13.23 18.36
CA VAL A 319 -5.78 -13.62 17.46
C VAL A 319 -5.90 -12.74 16.22
N ILE A 320 -4.80 -12.13 15.78
CA ILE A 320 -4.74 -11.33 14.57
C ILE A 320 -3.80 -12.01 13.58
N VAL A 321 -4.29 -12.24 12.38
CA VAL A 321 -3.51 -12.76 11.25
C VAL A 321 -3.52 -11.75 10.13
N TYR A 322 -2.34 -11.34 9.68
CA TYR A 322 -2.25 -10.34 8.61
C TYR A 322 -1.09 -10.63 7.67
N GLY A 323 -1.27 -10.22 6.42
CA GLY A 323 -0.26 -10.47 5.40
C GLY A 323 -0.70 -9.97 4.02
N CYS A 324 -0.02 -10.48 3.01
CA CYS A 324 -0.18 -10.07 1.64
C CYS A 324 -0.76 -11.18 0.77
N LEU A 325 -1.77 -10.82 -0.02
CA LEU A 325 -2.24 -11.58 -1.17
C LEU A 325 -1.86 -10.87 -2.47
N ASN A 326 -1.80 -11.61 -3.56
CA ASN A 326 -1.65 -11.10 -4.91
C ASN A 326 -2.49 -11.88 -5.92
N MET A 327 -2.78 -11.27 -7.04
CA MET A 327 -3.31 -11.96 -8.22
C MET A 327 -2.17 -12.17 -9.22
N ARG A 328 -1.94 -13.40 -9.64
CA ARG A 328 -0.85 -13.74 -10.58
C ARG A 328 -1.11 -13.24 -11.99
N GLU A 329 -2.38 -13.28 -12.40
CA GLU A 329 -2.83 -12.81 -13.70
C GLU A 329 -3.92 -11.76 -13.49
N PHE A 330 -3.52 -10.51 -13.43
CA PHE A 330 -4.48 -9.42 -13.30
C PHE A 330 -4.60 -8.72 -14.65
N LYS A 331 -5.69 -9.03 -15.36
CA LYS A 331 -6.02 -8.44 -16.65
C LYS A 331 -7.29 -7.61 -16.53
N TYR A 332 -7.29 -6.46 -17.20
CA TYR A 332 -8.39 -5.53 -17.20
C TYR A 332 -8.45 -4.83 -18.56
N GLY A 333 -9.64 -4.71 -19.14
CA GLY A 333 -9.75 -4.09 -20.44
C GLY A 333 -11.16 -3.96 -20.96
N TYR A 334 -11.28 -3.59 -22.23
CA TYR A 334 -12.52 -3.44 -22.98
C TYR A 334 -12.39 -4.13 -24.34
N GLU A 335 -13.35 -4.99 -24.65
CA GLU A 335 -13.39 -5.68 -25.94
C GLU A 335 -13.66 -4.70 -27.07
N HIS A 336 -14.48 -3.68 -26.81
CA HIS A 336 -14.89 -2.71 -27.79
C HIS A 336 -14.76 -1.26 -27.27
N TYR A 337 -14.18 -0.39 -28.05
CA TYR A 337 -14.31 1.05 -27.86
C TYR A 337 -14.62 1.75 -29.17
N ASN A 338 -15.31 2.90 -29.08
CA ASN A 338 -15.59 3.82 -30.17
C ASN A 338 -15.04 5.19 -29.81
N GLY A 339 -14.22 5.74 -30.68
CA GLY A 339 -13.68 7.11 -30.57
C GLY A 339 -14.20 7.98 -31.69
N ARG A 340 -14.70 9.17 -31.36
CA ARG A 340 -15.18 10.17 -32.33
C ARG A 340 -14.48 11.48 -32.05
N HIS A 341 -13.86 12.06 -33.10
CA HIS A 341 -13.30 13.40 -33.06
C HIS A 341 -13.44 14.05 -34.43
N VAL A 342 -14.20 15.14 -34.50
CA VAL A 342 -14.54 15.85 -35.78
C VAL A 342 -15.17 14.85 -36.75
N LYS A 343 -14.47 14.49 -37.83
CA LYS A 343 -14.89 13.53 -38.87
C LYS A 343 -14.23 12.16 -38.70
N ALA A 344 -13.30 12.03 -37.78
CA ALA A 344 -12.61 10.78 -37.52
C ALA A 344 -13.47 9.88 -36.61
N LEU A 345 -13.71 8.66 -37.06
CA LEU A 345 -14.32 7.58 -36.29
C LEU A 345 -13.27 6.47 -36.18
N VAL A 346 -13.03 6.00 -35.00
CA VAL A 346 -12.10 4.89 -34.73
C VAL A 346 -12.75 3.89 -33.77
N GLY A 347 -12.32 2.65 -33.84
CA GLY A 347 -12.79 1.60 -32.93
C GLY A 347 -11.78 0.49 -32.83
N GLY A 348 -11.79 -0.21 -31.70
CA GLY A 348 -10.86 -1.27 -31.41
C GLY A 348 -11.05 -1.83 -30.00
N SER A 349 -10.00 -2.34 -29.42
CA SER A 349 -9.97 -2.88 -28.05
C SER A 349 -8.89 -2.23 -27.20
N ILE A 350 -9.10 -2.25 -25.88
CA ILE A 350 -8.13 -1.76 -24.89
C ILE A 350 -7.84 -2.92 -23.95
N ARG A 351 -6.56 -3.25 -23.76
CA ARG A 351 -6.11 -4.32 -22.87
C ARG A 351 -5.10 -3.79 -21.89
N GLY A 352 -5.35 -4.02 -20.60
CA GLY A 352 -4.44 -3.72 -19.51
C GLY A 352 -3.91 -5.00 -18.88
N MET A 353 -2.63 -5.05 -18.56
CA MET A 353 -1.99 -6.09 -17.76
C MET A 353 -1.28 -5.43 -16.58
N ILE A 354 -1.53 -5.97 -15.40
CA ILE A 354 -0.92 -5.51 -14.15
C ILE A 354 -0.03 -6.63 -13.64
N TYR A 355 1.29 -6.40 -13.69
CA TYR A 355 2.29 -7.42 -13.34
C TYR A 355 2.58 -7.48 -11.85
N ARG A 356 2.45 -6.36 -11.15
CA ARG A 356 2.70 -6.30 -9.70
C ARG A 356 1.51 -5.70 -8.98
N ASN A 357 0.91 -6.51 -8.11
CA ASN A 357 -0.16 -6.07 -7.22
C ASN A 357 0.04 -6.69 -5.84
N LYS A 358 -0.38 -5.97 -4.80
CA LYS A 358 -0.39 -6.44 -3.42
C LYS A 358 -1.69 -6.06 -2.76
N ILE A 359 -2.36 -7.04 -2.19
CA ILE A 359 -3.60 -6.89 -1.42
C ILE A 359 -3.26 -7.20 0.03
N PHE A 360 -3.48 -6.26 0.92
CA PHE A 360 -3.33 -6.48 2.35
C PHE A 360 -4.60 -7.16 2.89
N LEU A 361 -4.41 -8.26 3.59
CA LEU A 361 -5.45 -9.00 4.30
C LEU A 361 -5.16 -8.96 5.79
N LYS A 362 -6.18 -8.63 6.59
CA LYS A 362 -6.14 -8.69 8.05
C LYS A 362 -7.40 -9.34 8.57
N LEU A 363 -7.21 -10.36 9.37
CA LEU A 363 -8.25 -11.13 10.06
C LEU A 363 -8.08 -10.98 11.56
N SER A 364 -9.19 -10.86 12.30
CA SER A 364 -9.20 -11.01 13.76
C SER A 364 -10.11 -12.16 14.16
N LEU A 365 -9.67 -12.92 15.15
CA LEU A 365 -10.40 -14.04 15.72
C LEU A 365 -10.58 -13.75 17.21
N SER A 366 -11.81 -13.51 17.64
CA SER A 366 -12.11 -13.25 19.06
C SER A 366 -12.13 -14.56 19.84
N LYS A 367 -11.46 -14.54 21.01
CA LYS A 367 -11.46 -15.65 21.96
C LYS A 367 -12.65 -15.49 22.91
N SER A 368 -13.78 -16.08 22.59
CA SER A 368 -14.88 -16.26 23.54
C SER A 368 -14.91 -17.70 24.05
N HIS A 369 -15.26 -17.90 25.30
CA HIS A 369 -15.28 -19.24 25.92
C HIS A 369 -16.23 -20.24 25.24
N GLU A 370 -17.19 -19.76 24.47
CA GLU A 370 -18.21 -20.60 23.83
C GLU A 370 -18.14 -20.62 22.32
N HIS A 371 -17.63 -19.55 21.69
CA HIS A 371 -17.60 -19.42 20.23
C HIS A 371 -16.34 -18.65 19.79
N CYS A 372 -15.67 -19.17 18.77
CA CYS A 372 -14.65 -18.43 18.06
C CYS A 372 -15.35 -17.61 16.95
N LEU A 373 -15.21 -16.31 16.97
CA LEU A 373 -15.71 -15.44 15.93
C LEU A 373 -14.56 -14.90 15.10
N THR A 374 -14.45 -15.35 13.87
CA THR A 374 -13.51 -14.78 12.89
C THR A 374 -14.15 -13.59 12.20
N GLN A 375 -13.41 -12.48 12.11
CA GLN A 375 -13.83 -11.27 11.41
C GLN A 375 -12.78 -10.86 10.38
N LEU A 376 -13.25 -10.45 9.21
CA LEU A 376 -12.43 -9.85 8.18
C LEU A 376 -12.31 -8.34 8.46
N GLU A 377 -11.18 -7.90 9.00
CA GLU A 377 -10.99 -6.48 9.32
C GLU A 377 -10.64 -5.66 8.08
N THR A 378 -9.69 -6.15 7.28
CA THR A 378 -9.19 -5.38 6.14
C THR A 378 -8.92 -6.28 4.95
N ILE A 379 -9.44 -5.88 3.80
CA ILE A 379 -8.96 -6.25 2.46
C ILE A 379 -8.79 -4.95 1.68
N GLN A 380 -7.55 -4.68 1.22
CA GLN A 380 -7.24 -3.46 0.52
C GLN A 380 -6.06 -3.64 -0.43
N PHE A 381 -6.15 -3.13 -1.65
CA PHE A 381 -4.98 -3.01 -2.53
C PHE A 381 -4.00 -1.99 -1.96
N ARG A 382 -2.78 -2.43 -1.65
CA ARG A 382 -1.68 -1.57 -1.16
C ARG A 382 -0.79 -1.07 -2.28
N SER A 383 -0.68 -1.84 -3.35
CA SER A 383 0.06 -1.41 -4.53
C SER A 383 -0.46 -2.08 -5.79
N VAL A 384 -0.50 -1.31 -6.86
CA VAL A 384 -0.80 -1.77 -8.22
C VAL A 384 0.20 -1.06 -9.13
N ASN A 385 1.21 -1.79 -9.58
CA ASN A 385 2.35 -1.26 -10.32
C ASN A 385 2.61 -2.05 -11.60
N ASP A 386 3.48 -1.52 -12.46
CA ASP A 386 3.84 -2.14 -13.73
C ASP A 386 2.60 -2.44 -14.60
N ILE A 387 1.84 -1.38 -14.86
CA ILE A 387 0.63 -1.44 -15.68
C ILE A 387 1.00 -1.22 -17.13
N GLU A 388 0.83 -2.24 -17.95
CA GLU A 388 0.92 -2.14 -19.40
C GLU A 388 -0.49 -1.96 -19.99
N VAL A 389 -0.67 -0.96 -20.85
CA VAL A 389 -1.93 -0.74 -21.57
C VAL A 389 -1.66 -0.72 -23.07
N ILE A 390 -2.34 -1.62 -23.78
CA ILE A 390 -2.29 -1.78 -25.23
C ILE A 390 -3.62 -1.34 -25.80
N VAL A 391 -3.59 -0.39 -26.74
CA VAL A 391 -4.77 0.13 -27.43
C VAL A 391 -4.65 -0.17 -28.91
N SER A 392 -5.65 -0.87 -29.46
CA SER A 392 -5.70 -1.17 -30.90
C SER A 392 -6.63 -0.21 -31.63
N GLY A 393 -6.47 -0.04 -32.92
CA GLY A 393 -7.47 0.60 -33.81
C GLY A 393 -7.57 2.12 -33.72
N LEU A 394 -6.66 2.83 -33.04
CA LEU A 394 -6.71 4.31 -32.93
C LEU A 394 -6.55 5.05 -34.27
N GLY A 395 -5.92 4.43 -35.28
CA GLY A 395 -5.78 5.03 -36.62
C GLY A 395 -5.29 6.48 -36.57
N SER A 396 -6.10 7.40 -37.14
CA SER A 396 -5.81 8.85 -37.16
C SER A 396 -5.80 9.51 -35.76
N LEU A 397 -6.31 8.85 -34.73
CA LEU A 397 -6.31 9.30 -33.34
C LEU A 397 -5.18 8.67 -32.51
N SER A 398 -4.13 8.12 -33.12
CA SER A 398 -2.98 7.49 -32.44
C SER A 398 -2.34 8.39 -31.38
N TRP A 399 -2.44 9.69 -31.51
CA TRP A 399 -1.98 10.68 -30.53
C TRP A 399 -2.74 10.58 -29.18
N LEU A 400 -3.92 9.96 -29.14
CA LEU A 400 -4.68 9.70 -27.89
C LEU A 400 -4.15 8.52 -27.09
N ALA A 401 -3.25 7.69 -27.63
CA ALA A 401 -2.81 6.47 -26.95
C ALA A 401 -2.34 6.71 -25.51
N ARG A 402 -1.60 7.80 -25.28
CA ARG A 402 -1.16 8.18 -23.94
C ARG A 402 -2.34 8.54 -23.03
N ASN A 403 -3.29 9.32 -23.55
CA ASN A 403 -4.46 9.72 -22.77
C ASN A 403 -5.34 8.51 -22.43
N VAL A 404 -5.53 7.59 -23.37
CA VAL A 404 -6.28 6.34 -23.12
C VAL A 404 -5.62 5.54 -22.01
N LYS A 405 -4.29 5.40 -22.03
CA LYS A 405 -3.55 4.76 -20.93
C LYS A 405 -3.82 5.44 -19.59
N THR A 406 -3.75 6.76 -19.53
CA THR A 406 -4.02 7.56 -18.33
C THR A 406 -5.45 7.34 -17.82
N TRP A 407 -6.45 7.38 -18.71
CA TRP A 407 -7.85 7.14 -18.33
C TRP A 407 -8.09 5.72 -17.83
N MET A 408 -7.47 4.73 -18.45
CA MET A 408 -7.54 3.34 -18.01
C MET A 408 -6.97 3.16 -16.60
N ILE A 409 -5.84 3.75 -16.30
CA ILE A 409 -5.23 3.69 -14.97
C ILE A 409 -6.10 4.43 -13.94
N GLY A 410 -6.67 5.57 -14.30
CA GLY A 410 -7.61 6.30 -13.46
C GLY A 410 -8.87 5.49 -13.14
N ASN A 411 -9.50 4.89 -14.15
CA ASN A 411 -10.67 4.04 -13.98
C ASN A 411 -10.34 2.77 -13.15
N LEU A 412 -9.18 2.16 -13.39
CA LEU A 412 -8.70 1.04 -12.60
C LEU A 412 -8.69 1.39 -11.10
N ARG A 413 -8.06 2.49 -10.73
CA ARG A 413 -7.90 2.88 -9.32
C ARG A 413 -9.20 3.29 -8.66
N ASN A 414 -10.04 4.04 -9.37
CA ASN A 414 -11.25 4.64 -8.77
C ASN A 414 -12.45 3.70 -8.70
N GLU A 415 -12.56 2.78 -9.64
CA GLU A 415 -13.75 1.94 -9.75
C GLU A 415 -13.43 0.46 -9.71
N VAL A 416 -12.48 0.01 -10.52
CA VAL A 416 -12.19 -1.43 -10.68
C VAL A 416 -11.60 -2.03 -9.43
N LEU A 417 -10.64 -1.37 -8.76
CA LEU A 417 -10.05 -1.88 -7.51
C LEU A 417 -11.10 -1.99 -6.41
N ILE A 418 -12.03 -1.05 -6.32
CA ILE A 418 -13.12 -1.08 -5.34
C ILE A 418 -14.05 -2.28 -5.59
N ILE A 419 -14.40 -2.54 -6.85
CA ILE A 419 -15.21 -3.71 -7.23
C ILE A 419 -14.49 -5.00 -6.83
N LEU A 420 -13.19 -5.10 -7.11
CA LEU A 420 -12.36 -6.24 -6.75
C LEU A 420 -12.26 -6.44 -5.24
N GLU A 421 -11.98 -5.38 -4.49
CA GLU A 421 -11.91 -5.43 -3.03
C GLU A 421 -13.22 -5.95 -2.43
N ASN A 422 -14.35 -5.42 -2.88
CA ASN A 422 -15.66 -5.84 -2.43
C ASN A 422 -15.95 -7.32 -2.80
N LYS A 423 -15.58 -7.75 -4.01
CA LYS A 423 -15.80 -9.14 -4.43
C LYS A 423 -14.92 -10.12 -3.65
N ILE A 424 -13.66 -9.79 -3.44
CA ILE A 424 -12.74 -10.59 -2.63
C ILE A 424 -13.22 -10.60 -1.17
N ARG A 425 -13.68 -9.45 -0.63
CA ARG A 425 -14.26 -9.35 0.71
C ARG A 425 -15.42 -10.31 0.89
N ASN A 426 -16.42 -10.25 0.02
CA ASN A 426 -17.60 -11.10 0.11
C ASN A 426 -17.23 -12.59 0.06
N ALA A 427 -16.29 -12.98 -0.80
CA ALA A 427 -15.82 -14.36 -0.88
C ALA A 427 -15.08 -14.82 0.39
N PHE A 428 -14.29 -13.94 1.02
CA PHE A 428 -13.65 -14.25 2.30
C PHE A 428 -14.65 -14.28 3.46
N GLU A 429 -15.62 -13.38 3.51
CA GLU A 429 -16.69 -13.39 4.51
C GLU A 429 -17.48 -14.69 4.44
N TYR A 430 -17.87 -15.13 3.24
CA TYR A 430 -18.48 -16.44 3.02
C TYR A 430 -17.57 -17.59 3.50
N ALA A 431 -16.27 -17.54 3.15
CA ALA A 431 -15.32 -18.56 3.58
C ALA A 431 -15.19 -18.62 5.11
N ILE A 432 -15.24 -17.50 5.78
CA ILE A 432 -15.22 -17.38 7.24
C ILE A 432 -16.47 -18.01 7.87
N GLU A 433 -17.65 -17.74 7.29
CA GLU A 433 -18.93 -18.27 7.81
C GLU A 433 -19.00 -19.78 7.78
N ILE A 434 -18.42 -20.43 6.76
CA ILE A 434 -18.49 -21.90 6.60
C ILE A 434 -17.28 -22.64 7.14
N THR A 435 -16.25 -21.94 7.58
CA THR A 435 -15.02 -22.55 8.13
C THR A 435 -15.08 -22.62 9.65
N ASP A 436 -15.00 -23.83 10.20
CA ASP A 436 -14.94 -24.02 11.64
C ASP A 436 -13.62 -23.47 12.23
N CYS A 437 -13.75 -22.37 12.94
CA CYS A 437 -12.65 -21.66 13.59
C CYS A 437 -11.84 -22.53 14.60
N PRO A 438 -12.45 -23.39 15.44
CA PRO A 438 -11.72 -24.17 16.45
C PRO A 438 -10.72 -25.16 15.86
N ALA A 439 -11.06 -25.79 14.74
CA ALA A 439 -10.23 -26.85 14.16
C ALA A 439 -8.86 -26.36 13.65
N ILE A 440 -8.74 -25.08 13.33
CA ILE A 440 -7.52 -24.49 12.75
C ILE A 440 -6.56 -23.94 13.84
N LEU A 441 -7.10 -23.59 15.01
CA LEU A 441 -6.31 -22.98 16.10
C LEU A 441 -5.86 -24.00 17.15
N ILE A 442 -6.46 -25.20 17.20
CA ILE A 442 -6.22 -26.20 18.26
C ILE A 442 -5.13 -27.22 17.87
N ASP A 443 -4.84 -27.38 16.58
CA ASP A 443 -3.74 -28.20 16.06
C ASP A 443 -2.45 -27.37 15.89
#